data_aaff9da3589d26ebbed04ec14df3a1a3
#
_entry.id   aaff9da3589d26ebbed04ec14df3a1a3
#
_cell.length_a   1.000
_cell.length_b   1.000
_cell.length_c   1.000
_cell.angle_alpha   90.00
_cell.angle_beta   90.00
_cell.angle_gamma   90.00
#
_symmetry.space_group_name_H-M   'P 1'
#
loop_
_entity.id
_entity.type
_entity.pdbx_description
1 polymer ?
#
loop_
_entity_poly.entity_id
_entity_poly.type
_entity_poly.pdbx_seq_one_letter_code
_entity_poly.pdbx_strand_id
1 'polypeptide(L)'
;KKNPIKGLRMFSPYKSRTIIKNIISRIHDPEYVRAVETGKPGHLARSNGFTWDLGISTMAYAHCAGMAAAVTYVLMNGGVAGSLSSGMHHASYSGGTGYCTFNGCVAAIQRALDMGAKRVLLLDFDAHSGGGSMDIINRLYKKEVVHVDVTVSPFDWWKSNGEHKIYRADEDNYVATIRKALNHAKACGPFDCIVYNAGMDPINCGVSIESIRKRERMVRDFIGDTPAVFGLAGGYTWGHEMGEVVDWHRMTLTEWATPR
;
A
#
# COMPACT_ATOMS: atom_id res chain seq x y z
N LYS A 1 3.41 13.77 -24.21
CA LYS A 1 3.95 13.97 -22.85
C LYS A 1 2.94 14.82 -22.10
N LYS A 2 2.28 14.26 -21.06
CA LYS A 2 1.40 15.03 -20.18
C LYS A 2 2.26 16.01 -19.35
N ASN A 3 1.71 17.17 -19.00
CA ASN A 3 2.42 18.19 -18.24
C ASN A 3 2.97 17.60 -16.91
N PRO A 4 4.21 17.89 -16.54
CA PRO A 4 4.78 17.43 -15.26
C PRO A 4 3.99 18.04 -14.09
N ILE A 5 3.87 17.28 -13.00
CA ILE A 5 3.28 17.79 -11.76
C ILE A 5 4.30 18.69 -11.10
N LYS A 6 3.93 19.97 -10.91
CA LYS A 6 4.82 20.98 -10.31
C LYS A 6 5.13 20.61 -8.86
N GLY A 7 6.39 20.72 -8.46
CA GLY A 7 6.85 20.44 -7.09
C GLY A 7 7.23 18.98 -6.83
N LEU A 8 6.94 18.06 -7.76
CA LEU A 8 7.28 16.64 -7.59
C LEU A 8 8.77 16.40 -7.88
N ARG A 9 9.45 15.74 -6.95
CA ARG A 9 10.85 15.26 -7.13
C ARG A 9 10.87 13.75 -7.23
N MET A 10 11.65 13.20 -8.14
CA MET A 10 11.78 11.76 -8.35
C MET A 10 13.16 11.26 -7.89
N PHE A 11 13.16 10.10 -7.21
CA PHE A 11 14.35 9.43 -6.73
C PHE A 11 14.36 7.97 -7.19
N SER A 12 15.56 7.39 -7.36
CA SER A 12 15.71 5.98 -7.64
C SER A 12 15.86 5.18 -6.33
N PRO A 13 15.08 4.11 -6.10
CA PRO A 13 15.16 3.28 -4.90
C PRO A 13 16.36 2.31 -4.91
N TYR A 14 17.19 2.30 -5.94
CA TYR A 14 18.25 1.28 -6.15
C TYR A 14 19.26 1.15 -5.01
N LYS A 15 19.49 2.20 -4.22
CA LYS A 15 20.41 2.18 -3.07
C LYS A 15 19.89 1.35 -1.88
N SER A 16 18.63 0.91 -1.91
CA SER A 16 17.98 0.24 -0.79
C SER A 16 17.97 -1.32 -0.89
N ARG A 17 18.69 -1.90 -1.85
CA ARG A 17 18.59 -3.35 -2.15
C ARG A 17 18.95 -4.26 -0.98
N THR A 18 20.02 -3.96 -0.23
CA THR A 18 20.44 -4.77 0.93
C THR A 18 19.43 -4.64 2.07
N ILE A 19 18.94 -3.43 2.32
CA ILE A 19 17.95 -3.15 3.35
C ILE A 19 16.67 -3.93 3.06
N ILE A 20 16.19 -3.91 1.82
CA ILE A 20 14.93 -4.56 1.49
C ILE A 20 15.00 -6.09 1.57
N LYS A 21 16.12 -6.72 1.23
CA LYS A 21 16.31 -8.17 1.41
C LYS A 21 16.18 -8.56 2.90
N ASN A 22 16.80 -7.80 3.78
CA ASN A 22 16.68 -8.01 5.22
C ASN A 22 15.24 -7.82 5.72
N ILE A 23 14.52 -6.81 5.22
CA ILE A 23 13.11 -6.60 5.57
C ILE A 23 12.26 -7.78 5.11
N ILE A 24 12.35 -8.17 3.83
CA ILE A 24 11.56 -9.26 3.26
C ILE A 24 11.77 -10.57 4.00
N SER A 25 13.01 -10.91 4.39
CA SER A 25 13.32 -12.13 5.15
C SER A 25 12.73 -12.15 6.57
N ARG A 26 12.29 -11.01 7.10
CA ARG A 26 11.63 -10.90 8.42
C ARG A 26 10.10 -10.87 8.34
N ILE A 27 9.55 -10.39 7.24
CA ILE A 27 8.09 -10.24 7.09
C ILE A 27 7.44 -11.37 6.28
N HIS A 28 8.24 -12.24 5.66
CA HIS A 28 7.75 -13.41 4.93
C HIS A 28 8.45 -14.68 5.37
N ASP A 29 7.76 -15.80 5.19
CA ASP A 29 8.29 -17.14 5.44
C ASP A 29 9.56 -17.41 4.60
N PRO A 30 10.66 -17.92 5.22
CA PRO A 30 11.90 -18.18 4.50
C PRO A 30 11.74 -19.16 3.32
N GLU A 31 10.83 -20.14 3.41
CA GLU A 31 10.59 -21.08 2.31
C GLU A 31 9.89 -20.36 1.15
N TYR A 32 8.94 -19.47 1.45
CA TYR A 32 8.27 -18.65 0.44
C TYR A 32 9.25 -17.69 -0.24
N VAL A 33 10.08 -17.00 0.52
CA VAL A 33 11.12 -16.10 -0.04
C VAL A 33 12.04 -16.87 -0.97
N ARG A 34 12.55 -18.03 -0.54
CA ARG A 34 13.38 -18.92 -1.37
C ARG A 34 12.65 -19.38 -2.63
N ALA A 35 11.36 -19.73 -2.53
CA ALA A 35 10.57 -20.14 -3.68
C ALA A 35 10.45 -19.03 -4.72
N VAL A 36 10.21 -17.79 -4.30
CA VAL A 36 10.17 -16.61 -5.19
C VAL A 36 11.54 -16.35 -5.83
N GLU A 37 12.64 -16.54 -5.10
CA GLU A 37 14.00 -16.32 -5.62
C GLU A 37 14.48 -17.41 -6.60
N THR A 38 14.03 -18.66 -6.40
CA THR A 38 14.58 -19.83 -7.13
C THR A 38 13.59 -20.54 -8.05
N GLY A 39 12.29 -20.24 -7.94
CA GLY A 39 11.23 -20.97 -8.62
C GLY A 39 10.85 -22.30 -7.94
N LYS A 40 11.42 -22.63 -6.78
CA LYS A 40 11.21 -23.92 -6.11
C LYS A 40 10.95 -23.75 -4.61
N PRO A 41 9.88 -24.38 -4.06
CA PRO A 41 8.90 -25.22 -4.76
C PRO A 41 7.96 -24.39 -5.66
N GLY A 42 7.60 -24.96 -6.82
CA GLY A 42 6.87 -24.23 -7.86
C GLY A 42 5.47 -23.74 -7.44
N HIS A 43 4.78 -24.41 -6.53
CA HIS A 43 3.46 -24.00 -6.06
C HIS A 43 3.55 -22.70 -5.24
N LEU A 44 4.58 -22.51 -4.42
CA LEU A 44 4.83 -21.27 -3.71
C LEU A 44 5.30 -20.15 -4.66
N ALA A 45 6.24 -20.47 -5.56
CA ALA A 45 6.79 -19.50 -6.50
C ALA A 45 5.73 -18.88 -7.43
N ARG A 46 4.61 -19.60 -7.68
CA ARG A 46 3.50 -19.18 -8.53
C ARG A 46 2.23 -18.83 -7.76
N SER A 47 2.28 -18.81 -6.44
CA SER A 47 1.11 -18.55 -5.59
C SER A 47 0.48 -17.17 -5.86
N ASN A 48 1.28 -16.22 -6.33
CA ASN A 48 0.83 -14.87 -6.74
C ASN A 48 -0.04 -14.84 -8.02
N GLY A 49 -0.13 -15.96 -8.75
CA GLY A 49 -0.88 -16.05 -10.01
C GLY A 49 -0.05 -15.84 -11.28
N PHE A 50 1.24 -15.50 -11.16
CA PHE A 50 2.14 -15.37 -12.32
C PHE A 50 2.83 -16.70 -12.67
N THR A 51 3.19 -16.85 -13.93
CA THR A 51 4.21 -17.82 -14.34
C THR A 51 5.55 -17.32 -13.82
N TRP A 52 6.24 -18.17 -13.06
CA TRP A 52 7.51 -17.78 -12.46
C TRP A 52 8.64 -17.64 -13.48
N ASP A 53 9.40 -16.55 -13.34
CA ASP A 53 10.70 -16.33 -13.93
C ASP A 53 11.59 -15.48 -12.98
N LEU A 54 12.86 -15.27 -13.32
CA LEU A 54 13.77 -14.45 -12.50
C LEU A 54 13.33 -12.96 -12.40
N GLY A 55 12.56 -12.48 -13.38
CA GLY A 55 12.02 -11.13 -13.39
C GLY A 55 11.02 -10.89 -12.26
N ILE A 56 10.24 -11.91 -11.89
CA ILE A 56 9.26 -11.85 -10.78
C ILE A 56 9.94 -11.48 -9.46
N SER A 57 11.02 -12.18 -9.12
CA SER A 57 11.81 -11.88 -7.91
C SER A 57 12.36 -10.46 -7.94
N THR A 58 12.95 -10.05 -9.05
CA THR A 58 13.52 -8.70 -9.23
C THR A 58 12.45 -7.62 -9.08
N MET A 59 11.29 -7.80 -9.71
CA MET A 59 10.15 -6.90 -9.64
C MET A 59 9.62 -6.79 -8.21
N ALA A 60 9.41 -7.92 -7.52
CA ALA A 60 8.88 -7.95 -6.17
C ALA A 60 9.76 -7.19 -5.17
N TYR A 61 11.08 -7.40 -5.23
CA TYR A 61 12.03 -6.63 -4.43
C TYR A 61 12.03 -5.14 -4.78
N ALA A 62 11.91 -4.78 -6.07
CA ALA A 62 11.90 -3.38 -6.50
C ALA A 62 10.67 -2.61 -5.99
N HIS A 63 9.48 -3.24 -6.00
CA HIS A 63 8.26 -2.65 -5.45
C HIS A 63 8.41 -2.35 -3.97
N CYS A 64 8.82 -3.34 -3.18
CA CYS A 64 9.05 -3.16 -1.75
C CYS A 64 10.16 -2.14 -1.45
N ALA A 65 11.21 -2.10 -2.26
CA ALA A 65 12.30 -1.12 -2.13
C ALA A 65 11.80 0.32 -2.35
N GLY A 66 10.88 0.53 -3.30
CA GLY A 66 10.25 1.83 -3.52
C GLY A 66 9.50 2.32 -2.29
N MET A 67 8.69 1.47 -1.68
CA MET A 67 7.95 1.78 -0.46
C MET A 67 8.88 2.06 0.72
N ALA A 68 9.89 1.21 0.96
CA ALA A 68 10.87 1.40 2.04
C ALA A 68 11.74 2.66 1.85
N ALA A 69 12.09 3.01 0.62
CA ALA A 69 12.83 4.23 0.30
C ALA A 69 11.98 5.49 0.58
N ALA A 70 10.70 5.46 0.24
CA ALA A 70 9.77 6.54 0.55
C ALA A 70 9.66 6.77 2.08
N VAL A 71 9.54 5.70 2.88
CA VAL A 71 9.57 5.79 4.35
C VAL A 71 10.87 6.39 4.85
N THR A 72 12.00 5.92 4.34
CA THR A 72 13.32 6.47 4.74
C THR A 72 13.37 7.98 4.50
N TYR A 73 12.86 8.43 3.35
CA TYR A 73 12.85 9.84 3.02
C TYR A 73 11.99 10.67 3.99
N VAL A 74 10.73 10.26 4.25
CA VAL A 74 9.82 11.07 5.07
C VAL A 74 10.20 11.08 6.55
N LEU A 75 10.76 10.00 7.09
CA LEU A 75 11.22 9.98 8.48
C LEU A 75 12.50 10.80 8.70
N MET A 76 13.30 11.02 7.66
CA MET A 76 14.49 11.89 7.73
C MET A 76 14.18 13.37 7.46
N ASN A 77 13.17 13.66 6.63
CA ASN A 77 12.94 15.01 6.10
C ASN A 77 11.56 15.58 6.43
N GLY A 78 10.68 14.76 6.98
CA GLY A 78 9.26 15.10 7.12
C GLY A 78 8.51 15.05 5.79
N GLY A 79 7.22 15.41 5.84
CA GLY A 79 6.37 15.56 4.67
C GLY A 79 5.88 14.23 4.08
N VAL A 80 5.74 14.20 2.77
CA VAL A 80 5.12 13.11 2.03
C VAL A 80 6.02 12.61 0.91
N ALA A 81 6.09 11.30 0.74
CA ALA A 81 6.73 10.66 -0.41
C ALA A 81 5.87 9.49 -0.91
N GLY A 82 6.13 9.01 -2.12
CA GLY A 82 5.39 7.88 -2.65
C GLY A 82 6.22 6.98 -3.54
N SER A 83 5.75 5.74 -3.69
CA SER A 83 6.22 4.79 -4.68
C SER A 83 5.26 4.79 -5.86
N LEU A 84 5.82 4.87 -7.09
CA LEU A 84 5.03 4.70 -8.32
C LEU A 84 4.70 3.23 -8.61
N SER A 85 4.94 2.35 -7.65
CA SER A 85 4.60 0.93 -7.70
C SER A 85 3.60 0.57 -6.60
N SER A 86 2.90 -0.56 -6.80
CA SER A 86 1.85 -1.03 -5.89
C SER A 86 2.38 -1.41 -4.51
N GLY A 87 1.52 -1.26 -3.49
CA GLY A 87 1.75 -1.74 -2.13
C GLY A 87 1.70 -3.25 -1.97
N MET A 88 1.22 -4.00 -2.98
CA MET A 88 1.21 -5.47 -3.00
C MET A 88 0.54 -6.11 -1.78
N HIS A 89 -0.61 -5.58 -1.36
CA HIS A 89 -1.26 -5.83 -0.08
C HIS A 89 -1.84 -7.24 0.09
N HIS A 90 -2.01 -8.00 -1.00
CA HIS A 90 -2.49 -9.38 -0.95
C HIS A 90 -1.41 -10.41 -0.62
N ALA A 91 -0.12 -10.05 -0.69
CA ALA A 91 0.93 -10.98 -0.30
C ALA A 91 0.89 -11.23 1.21
N SER A 92 0.63 -12.48 1.60
CA SER A 92 0.59 -12.96 2.97
C SER A 92 1.98 -13.38 3.46
N TYR A 93 2.10 -13.80 4.73
CA TYR A 93 3.37 -14.26 5.29
C TYR A 93 4.01 -15.39 4.47
N SER A 94 3.24 -16.40 4.08
CA SER A 94 3.73 -17.62 3.45
C SER A 94 3.33 -17.80 1.98
N GLY A 95 2.81 -16.78 1.32
CA GLY A 95 2.40 -16.91 -0.10
C GLY A 95 1.93 -15.61 -0.70
N GLY A 96 1.86 -15.59 -2.03
CA GLY A 96 1.26 -14.51 -2.80
C GLY A 96 -0.15 -14.86 -3.24
N THR A 97 -0.94 -13.83 -3.54
CA THR A 97 -2.23 -13.93 -4.24
C THR A 97 -2.55 -12.61 -4.91
N GLY A 98 -3.54 -12.55 -5.79
CA GLY A 98 -3.98 -11.29 -6.42
C GLY A 98 -2.84 -10.54 -7.11
N TYR A 99 -1.93 -11.25 -7.76
CA TYR A 99 -0.73 -10.71 -8.42
C TYR A 99 0.27 -10.02 -7.49
N CYS A 100 0.12 -10.16 -6.18
CA CYS A 100 1.03 -9.64 -5.17
C CYS A 100 2.04 -10.71 -4.75
N THR A 101 3.34 -10.41 -4.86
CA THR A 101 4.42 -11.36 -4.52
C THR A 101 4.98 -11.11 -3.13
N PHE A 102 5.57 -9.95 -2.86
CA PHE A 102 5.99 -9.54 -1.51
C PHE A 102 5.21 -8.31 -1.08
N ASN A 103 4.86 -8.22 0.20
CA ASN A 103 4.02 -7.15 0.73
C ASN A 103 4.81 -5.85 0.92
N GLY A 104 4.61 -4.90 0.02
CA GLY A 104 5.25 -3.59 0.05
C GLY A 104 4.71 -2.67 1.14
N CYS A 105 3.41 -2.79 1.49
CA CYS A 105 2.82 -2.05 2.61
C CYS A 105 3.47 -2.44 3.93
N VAL A 106 3.60 -3.75 4.19
CA VAL A 106 4.25 -4.24 5.42
C VAL A 106 5.75 -4.00 5.39
N ALA A 107 6.39 -4.05 4.21
CA ALA A 107 7.80 -3.64 4.08
C ALA A 107 8.03 -2.17 4.45
N ALA A 108 7.10 -1.27 4.10
CA ALA A 108 7.10 0.12 4.55
C ALA A 108 6.93 0.23 6.06
N ILE A 109 5.98 -0.50 6.64
CA ILE A 109 5.75 -0.55 8.09
C ILE A 109 7.03 -1.00 8.80
N GLN A 110 7.61 -2.14 8.40
CA GLN A 110 8.83 -2.67 9.02
C GLN A 110 9.98 -1.67 8.91
N ARG A 111 10.11 -0.98 7.76
CA ARG A 111 11.11 0.07 7.60
C ARG A 111 10.90 1.23 8.56
N ALA A 112 9.66 1.67 8.78
CA ALA A 112 9.35 2.74 9.73
C ALA A 112 9.74 2.34 11.16
N LEU A 113 9.40 1.12 11.58
CA LEU A 113 9.78 0.59 12.89
C LEU A 113 11.30 0.46 13.05
N ASP A 114 12.03 0.00 12.02
CA ASP A 114 13.49 -0.07 12.02
C ASP A 114 14.16 1.31 12.15
N MET A 115 13.48 2.37 11.73
CA MET A 115 13.94 3.75 11.88
C MET A 115 13.48 4.42 13.19
N GLY A 116 12.84 3.67 14.08
CA GLY A 116 12.48 4.12 15.42
C GLY A 116 11.04 4.59 15.60
N ALA A 117 10.19 4.54 14.55
CA ALA A 117 8.76 4.74 14.72
C ALA A 117 8.19 3.74 15.73
N LYS A 118 7.30 4.19 16.61
CA LYS A 118 6.66 3.36 17.63
C LYS A 118 5.25 2.95 17.23
N ARG A 119 4.60 3.78 16.41
CA ARG A 119 3.21 3.56 16.00
C ARG A 119 3.03 3.94 14.54
N VAL A 120 2.62 2.97 13.72
CA VAL A 120 2.43 3.12 12.28
C VAL A 120 0.99 2.81 11.90
N LEU A 121 0.39 3.67 11.10
CA LEU A 121 -0.94 3.44 10.52
C LEU A 121 -0.79 2.94 9.09
N LEU A 122 -1.47 1.85 8.76
CA LEU A 122 -1.76 1.45 7.38
C LEU A 122 -3.21 1.85 7.06
N LEU A 123 -3.36 2.75 6.09
CA LEU A 123 -4.63 3.03 5.42
C LEU A 123 -4.64 2.26 4.10
N ASP A 124 -5.57 1.33 3.93
CA ASP A 124 -5.74 0.58 2.69
C ASP A 124 -7.09 0.92 2.08
N PHE A 125 -7.08 1.67 0.97
CA PHE A 125 -8.28 2.10 0.26
C PHE A 125 -8.26 1.63 -1.20
N ASP A 126 -7.73 0.43 -1.41
CA ASP A 126 -7.87 -0.37 -2.62
C ASP A 126 -9.30 -0.95 -2.71
N ALA A 127 -9.73 -1.35 -3.91
CA ALA A 127 -11.04 -2.00 -4.07
C ALA A 127 -11.14 -3.31 -3.29
N HIS A 128 -10.03 -4.01 -3.15
CA HIS A 128 -9.93 -5.31 -2.53
C HIS A 128 -9.37 -5.19 -1.11
N SER A 129 -9.71 -6.15 -0.26
CA SER A 129 -9.26 -6.12 1.13
C SER A 129 -7.76 -6.45 1.23
N GLY A 130 -7.05 -5.79 2.15
CA GLY A 130 -5.64 -6.07 2.43
C GLY A 130 -5.42 -7.25 3.36
N GLY A 131 -6.04 -8.43 3.07
CA GLY A 131 -5.95 -9.62 3.91
C GLY A 131 -4.52 -10.14 4.07
N GLY A 132 -3.72 -10.08 3.00
CA GLY A 132 -2.31 -10.45 3.07
C GLY A 132 -1.52 -9.55 4.02
N SER A 133 -1.75 -8.24 3.98
CA SER A 133 -1.16 -7.32 4.96
C SER A 133 -1.60 -7.64 6.38
N MET A 134 -2.89 -7.94 6.59
CA MET A 134 -3.43 -8.28 7.90
C MET A 134 -2.89 -9.59 8.44
N ASP A 135 -2.67 -10.62 7.59
CA ASP A 135 -2.04 -11.88 7.99
C ASP A 135 -0.65 -11.63 8.58
N ILE A 136 0.18 -10.83 7.91
CA ILE A 136 1.53 -10.50 8.39
C ILE A 136 1.46 -9.65 9.65
N ILE A 137 0.58 -8.64 9.69
CA ILE A 137 0.43 -7.74 10.85
C ILE A 137 0.06 -8.54 12.10
N ASN A 138 -0.92 -9.44 12.01
CA ASN A 138 -1.34 -10.28 13.14
C ASN A 138 -0.22 -11.21 13.66
N ARG A 139 0.70 -11.61 12.80
CA ARG A 139 1.81 -12.49 13.19
C ARG A 139 2.94 -11.76 13.87
N LEU A 140 3.29 -10.57 13.35
CA LEU A 140 4.55 -9.92 13.69
C LEU A 140 4.40 -8.73 14.66
N TYR A 141 3.24 -8.07 14.67
CA TYR A 141 3.05 -6.83 15.41
C TYR A 141 1.88 -6.93 16.38
N LYS A 142 1.93 -6.18 17.47
CA LYS A 142 0.86 -6.15 18.48
C LYS A 142 0.19 -4.78 18.54
N LYS A 143 0.91 -3.81 19.11
CA LYS A 143 0.43 -2.43 19.29
C LYS A 143 1.12 -1.41 18.39
N GLU A 144 2.15 -1.84 17.69
CA GLU A 144 2.97 -0.98 16.84
C GLU A 144 2.26 -0.55 15.57
N VAL A 145 1.27 -1.32 15.14
CA VAL A 145 0.59 -1.13 13.87
C VAL A 145 -0.92 -1.06 14.06
N VAL A 146 -1.56 -0.14 13.36
CA VAL A 146 -3.02 -0.12 13.15
C VAL A 146 -3.27 -0.26 11.66
N HIS A 147 -4.19 -1.15 11.27
CA HIS A 147 -4.64 -1.31 9.89
C HIS A 147 -6.11 -0.90 9.77
N VAL A 148 -6.38 0.07 8.92
CA VAL A 148 -7.74 0.55 8.60
C VAL A 148 -7.94 0.41 7.10
N ASP A 149 -8.94 -0.38 6.74
CA ASP A 149 -9.21 -0.81 5.37
C ASP A 149 -10.63 -0.40 4.96
N VAL A 150 -10.79 0.12 3.74
CA VAL A 150 -12.10 0.38 3.12
C VAL A 150 -12.14 -0.29 1.76
N THR A 151 -12.92 -1.34 1.65
CA THR A 151 -13.02 -2.18 0.46
C THR A 151 -14.40 -2.11 -0.19
N VAL A 152 -14.45 -2.26 -1.50
CA VAL A 152 -15.71 -2.39 -2.28
C VAL A 152 -15.90 -3.81 -2.81
N SER A 153 -14.87 -4.66 -2.74
CA SER A 153 -14.87 -6.05 -3.17
C SER A 153 -14.62 -7.00 -1.99
N PRO A 154 -15.28 -8.16 -1.93
CA PRO A 154 -15.06 -9.12 -0.85
C PRO A 154 -13.77 -9.95 -1.00
N PHE A 155 -12.97 -9.74 -2.06
CA PHE A 155 -11.75 -10.50 -2.27
C PHE A 155 -10.75 -10.22 -1.14
N ASP A 156 -10.11 -11.27 -0.62
CA ASP A 156 -9.10 -11.24 0.44
C ASP A 156 -9.60 -10.62 1.78
N TRP A 157 -10.90 -10.87 2.10
CA TRP A 157 -11.56 -10.31 3.28
C TRP A 157 -10.94 -10.82 4.58
N TRP A 158 -10.81 -9.93 5.54
CA TRP A 158 -10.39 -10.23 6.91
C TRP A 158 -11.39 -9.72 7.95
N LYS A 159 -11.24 -10.09 9.21
CA LYS A 159 -12.17 -9.69 10.28
C LYS A 159 -11.55 -8.60 11.15
N SER A 160 -12.31 -7.54 11.39
CA SER A 160 -11.92 -6.50 12.36
C SER A 160 -11.59 -7.09 13.73
N ASN A 161 -10.48 -6.65 14.31
CA ASN A 161 -10.08 -7.04 15.67
C ASN A 161 -9.40 -5.85 16.37
N GLY A 162 -9.76 -5.58 17.62
CA GLY A 162 -9.20 -4.47 18.37
C GLY A 162 -9.26 -3.14 17.60
N GLU A 163 -8.09 -2.52 17.39
CA GLU A 163 -7.95 -1.26 16.65
C GLU A 163 -7.92 -1.45 15.13
N HIS A 164 -7.69 -2.68 14.63
CA HIS A 164 -7.75 -2.98 13.20
C HIS A 164 -9.21 -3.03 12.73
N LYS A 165 -9.54 -2.26 11.69
CA LYS A 165 -10.90 -2.17 11.16
C LYS A 165 -10.93 -2.29 9.65
N ILE A 166 -11.88 -3.11 9.18
CA ILE A 166 -12.27 -3.16 7.79
C ILE A 166 -13.71 -2.70 7.64
N TYR A 167 -13.96 -1.90 6.64
CA TYR A 167 -15.28 -1.38 6.28
C TYR A 167 -15.59 -1.77 4.84
N ARG A 168 -16.82 -2.21 4.59
CA ARG A 168 -17.33 -2.41 3.24
C ARG A 168 -18.04 -1.14 2.77
N ALA A 169 -17.79 -0.76 1.54
CA ALA A 169 -18.42 0.38 0.88
C ALA A 169 -18.98 0.01 -0.49
N ASP A 170 -19.81 0.86 -1.01
CA ASP A 170 -20.28 0.96 -2.39
C ASP A 170 -20.30 2.44 -2.78
N GLU A 171 -20.68 2.79 -4.02
CA GLU A 171 -20.68 4.19 -4.46
C GLU A 171 -21.53 5.09 -3.56
N ASP A 172 -22.70 4.63 -3.14
CA ASP A 172 -23.67 5.45 -2.38
C ASP A 172 -23.13 5.87 -1.02
N ASN A 173 -22.32 5.03 -0.40
CA ASN A 173 -21.79 5.27 0.95
C ASN A 173 -20.25 5.45 1.01
N TYR A 174 -19.53 5.41 -0.14
CA TYR A 174 -18.07 5.38 -0.18
C TYR A 174 -17.42 6.51 0.62
N VAL A 175 -17.77 7.76 0.31
CA VAL A 175 -17.20 8.93 0.97
C VAL A 175 -17.52 8.98 2.48
N ALA A 176 -18.73 8.56 2.86
CA ALA A 176 -19.13 8.48 4.26
C ALA A 176 -18.33 7.40 5.01
N THR A 177 -18.09 6.27 4.34
CA THR A 177 -17.29 5.15 4.89
C THR A 177 -15.83 5.54 5.03
N ILE A 178 -15.22 6.24 4.06
CA ILE A 178 -13.88 6.82 4.18
C ILE A 178 -13.79 7.74 5.40
N ARG A 179 -14.77 8.64 5.58
CA ARG A 179 -14.81 9.53 6.75
C ARG A 179 -14.87 8.75 8.06
N LYS A 180 -15.70 7.71 8.13
CA LYS A 180 -15.81 6.82 9.30
C LYS A 180 -14.48 6.13 9.59
N ALA A 181 -13.81 5.61 8.57
CA ALA A 181 -12.50 4.95 8.66
C ALA A 181 -11.42 5.90 9.19
N LEU A 182 -11.35 7.11 8.64
CA LEU A 182 -10.39 8.14 9.08
C LEU A 182 -10.66 8.62 10.51
N ASN A 183 -11.93 8.75 10.92
CA ASN A 183 -12.29 9.09 12.31
C ASN A 183 -11.88 7.97 13.27
N HIS A 184 -12.05 6.69 12.88
CA HIS A 184 -11.55 5.58 13.66
C HIS A 184 -10.02 5.62 13.78
N ALA A 185 -9.31 5.78 12.66
CA ALA A 185 -7.85 5.92 12.66
C ALA A 185 -7.38 7.06 13.58
N LYS A 186 -8.07 8.21 13.53
CA LYS A 186 -7.76 9.36 14.41
C LYS A 186 -7.89 9.02 15.89
N ALA A 187 -8.88 8.22 16.26
CA ALA A 187 -9.10 7.79 17.65
C ALA A 187 -8.03 6.79 18.13
N CYS A 188 -7.36 6.07 17.20
CA CYS A 188 -6.29 5.13 17.52
C CYS A 188 -4.90 5.79 17.60
N GLY A 189 -4.75 7.04 17.15
CA GLY A 189 -3.46 7.76 17.12
C GLY A 189 -2.99 8.25 18.49
N PRO A 190 -1.88 8.99 18.57
CA PRO A 190 -1.12 9.48 17.42
C PRO A 190 -0.26 8.43 16.72
N PHE A 191 0.19 8.74 15.49
CA PHE A 191 1.06 7.89 14.69
C PHE A 191 2.34 8.63 14.30
N ASP A 192 3.47 7.90 14.26
CA ASP A 192 4.77 8.42 13.86
C ASP A 192 4.96 8.38 12.34
N CYS A 193 4.24 7.48 11.66
CA CYS A 193 4.26 7.31 10.22
C CYS A 193 2.92 6.76 9.72
N ILE A 194 2.48 7.23 8.55
CA ILE A 194 1.30 6.72 7.86
C ILE A 194 1.72 6.09 6.54
N VAL A 195 1.28 4.85 6.31
CA VAL A 195 1.41 4.14 5.03
C VAL A 195 0.03 4.11 4.38
N TYR A 196 -0.08 4.61 3.16
CA TYR A 196 -1.33 4.67 2.42
C TYR A 196 -1.23 3.86 1.12
N ASN A 197 -2.05 2.81 1.00
CA ASN A 197 -2.24 2.05 -0.22
C ASN A 197 -3.35 2.74 -1.05
N ALA A 198 -2.92 3.53 -2.05
CA ALA A 198 -3.80 4.41 -2.83
C ALA A 198 -4.35 3.68 -4.05
N GLY A 199 -5.30 2.73 -3.84
CA GLY A 199 -5.92 1.97 -4.92
C GLY A 199 -6.83 2.84 -5.80
N MET A 200 -6.75 2.66 -7.12
CA MET A 200 -7.61 3.33 -8.10
C MET A 200 -8.69 2.40 -8.67
N ASP A 201 -8.62 1.13 -8.36
CA ASP A 201 -9.57 0.11 -8.80
C ASP A 201 -10.96 0.15 -8.14
N PRO A 202 -11.25 0.92 -7.07
CA PRO A 202 -12.64 1.19 -6.74
C PRO A 202 -13.40 1.81 -7.92
N ILE A 203 -12.72 2.55 -8.85
CA ILE A 203 -13.33 3.05 -10.08
C ILE A 203 -13.78 1.89 -10.98
N ASN A 204 -12.96 0.85 -11.12
CA ASN A 204 -13.33 -0.36 -11.87
C ASN A 204 -14.50 -1.13 -11.22
N CYS A 205 -14.74 -0.92 -9.93
CA CYS A 205 -15.84 -1.49 -9.16
C CYS A 205 -17.06 -0.57 -9.02
N GLY A 206 -17.13 0.51 -9.82
CA GLY A 206 -18.30 1.40 -9.90
C GLY A 206 -18.26 2.63 -9.00
N VAL A 207 -17.17 2.86 -8.27
CA VAL A 207 -16.98 4.10 -7.50
C VAL A 207 -16.62 5.24 -8.45
N SER A 208 -17.30 6.37 -8.34
CA SER A 208 -17.08 7.52 -9.21
C SER A 208 -15.72 8.17 -9.00
N ILE A 209 -15.17 8.73 -10.08
CA ILE A 209 -13.92 9.52 -10.03
C ILE A 209 -14.02 10.68 -9.03
N GLU A 210 -15.20 11.28 -8.88
CA GLU A 210 -15.43 12.36 -7.93
C GLU A 210 -15.34 11.85 -6.48
N SER A 211 -15.87 10.66 -6.17
CA SER A 211 -15.75 10.01 -4.85
C SER A 211 -14.28 9.71 -4.53
N ILE A 212 -13.50 9.22 -5.51
CA ILE A 212 -12.05 9.01 -5.35
C ILE A 212 -11.32 10.33 -5.10
N ARG A 213 -11.64 11.39 -5.84
CA ARG A 213 -11.03 12.71 -5.61
C ARG A 213 -11.32 13.25 -4.20
N LYS A 214 -12.54 13.07 -3.70
CA LYS A 214 -12.89 13.41 -2.31
C LYS A 214 -12.08 12.57 -1.31
N ARG A 215 -11.91 11.26 -1.56
CA ARG A 215 -11.06 10.39 -0.75
C ARG A 215 -9.63 10.93 -0.64
N GLU A 216 -8.99 11.26 -1.76
CA GLU A 216 -7.61 11.75 -1.76
C GLU A 216 -7.45 13.02 -0.93
N ARG A 217 -8.38 13.97 -1.06
CA ARG A 217 -8.40 15.20 -0.22
C ARG A 217 -8.56 14.88 1.26
N MET A 218 -9.50 13.99 1.60
CA MET A 218 -9.76 13.61 2.99
C MET A 218 -8.54 12.92 3.61
N VAL A 219 -7.85 12.04 2.87
CA VAL A 219 -6.62 11.39 3.32
C VAL A 219 -5.51 12.42 3.51
N ARG A 220 -5.30 13.32 2.54
CA ARG A 220 -4.32 14.41 2.66
C ARG A 220 -4.57 15.28 3.90
N ASP A 221 -5.83 15.67 4.13
CA ASP A 221 -6.19 16.51 5.28
C ASP A 221 -6.03 15.75 6.61
N PHE A 222 -6.32 14.45 6.62
CA PHE A 222 -6.12 13.57 7.78
C PHE A 222 -4.64 13.43 8.16
N ILE A 223 -3.76 13.25 7.18
CA ILE A 223 -2.32 13.06 7.40
C ILE A 223 -1.71 14.25 8.14
N GLY A 224 -2.16 15.47 7.86
CA GLY A 224 -1.60 16.64 8.52
C GLY A 224 -0.09 16.72 8.32
N ASP A 225 0.65 17.01 9.37
CA ASP A 225 2.11 17.10 9.38
C ASP A 225 2.79 15.75 9.67
N THR A 226 2.01 14.67 9.87
CA THR A 226 2.56 13.33 10.12
C THR A 226 3.32 12.84 8.89
N PRO A 227 4.57 12.34 9.04
CA PRO A 227 5.30 11.71 7.96
C PRO A 227 4.46 10.63 7.28
N ALA A 228 4.27 10.72 5.96
CA ALA A 228 3.38 9.80 5.27
C ALA A 228 3.95 9.32 3.93
N VAL A 229 3.67 8.06 3.61
CA VAL A 229 4.03 7.46 2.34
C VAL A 229 2.81 6.88 1.65
N PHE A 230 2.77 6.95 0.32
CA PHE A 230 1.76 6.25 -0.47
C PHE A 230 2.39 5.30 -1.48
N GLY A 231 1.71 4.17 -1.74
CA GLY A 231 1.93 3.33 -2.90
C GLY A 231 0.77 3.51 -3.86
N LEU A 232 1.06 3.68 -5.15
CA LEU A 232 0.01 3.61 -6.17
C LEU A 232 -0.44 2.16 -6.31
N ALA A 233 -1.73 1.89 -6.23
CA ALA A 233 -2.27 0.55 -6.26
C ALA A 233 -3.52 0.46 -7.14
N GLY A 234 -3.86 -0.73 -7.56
CA GLY A 234 -5.05 -1.00 -8.36
C GLY A 234 -5.16 -0.12 -9.63
N GLY A 235 -6.33 -0.15 -10.25
CA GLY A 235 -6.61 0.60 -11.49
C GLY A 235 -6.25 -0.20 -12.73
N TYR A 236 -7.28 -0.61 -13.47
CA TYR A 236 -7.16 -1.52 -14.60
C TYR A 236 -7.82 -0.95 -15.85
N THR A 237 -7.34 -1.39 -17.02
CA THR A 237 -7.88 -0.99 -18.32
C THR A 237 -9.17 -1.73 -18.71
N TRP A 238 -9.82 -2.42 -17.78
CA TRP A 238 -11.09 -3.12 -18.03
C TRP A 238 -12.19 -2.10 -18.38
N GLY A 239 -12.47 -1.97 -19.67
CA GLY A 239 -13.42 -0.97 -20.19
C GLY A 239 -12.89 0.48 -20.21
N HIS A 240 -11.60 0.69 -19.98
CA HIS A 240 -10.95 2.00 -19.92
C HIS A 240 -9.66 2.06 -20.73
N GLU A 241 -9.32 3.24 -21.22
CA GLU A 241 -8.06 3.49 -21.88
C GLU A 241 -6.92 3.65 -20.86
N MET A 242 -5.70 3.20 -21.21
CA MET A 242 -4.52 3.37 -20.36
C MET A 242 -4.30 4.83 -19.94
N GLY A 243 -4.65 5.79 -20.79
CA GLY A 243 -4.58 7.21 -20.50
C GLY A 243 -5.45 7.64 -19.32
N GLU A 244 -6.65 7.06 -19.20
CA GLU A 244 -7.57 7.32 -18.09
C GLU A 244 -6.99 6.76 -16.77
N VAL A 245 -6.49 5.52 -16.78
CA VAL A 245 -5.85 4.89 -15.60
C VAL A 245 -4.67 5.73 -15.11
N VAL A 246 -3.85 6.23 -16.03
CA VAL A 246 -2.76 7.16 -15.68
C VAL A 246 -3.29 8.45 -15.05
N ASP A 247 -4.40 8.99 -15.56
CA ASP A 247 -5.00 10.20 -14.98
C ASP A 247 -5.61 9.95 -13.58
N TRP A 248 -6.14 8.76 -13.33
CA TRP A 248 -6.60 8.39 -11.98
C TRP A 248 -5.44 8.41 -10.96
N HIS A 249 -4.32 7.77 -11.27
CA HIS A 249 -3.14 7.80 -10.39
C HIS A 249 -2.54 9.21 -10.24
N ARG A 250 -2.67 10.05 -11.27
CA ARG A 250 -2.25 11.45 -11.19
C ARG A 250 -3.06 12.26 -10.17
N MET A 251 -4.29 11.85 -9.82
CA MET A 251 -5.07 12.54 -8.77
C MET A 251 -4.35 12.46 -7.43
N THR A 252 -3.91 11.27 -7.00
CA THR A 252 -3.12 11.11 -5.76
C THR A 252 -1.88 12.01 -5.80
N LEU A 253 -1.08 11.90 -6.85
CA LEU A 253 0.15 12.68 -6.99
C LEU A 253 -0.11 14.20 -6.94
N THR A 254 -1.19 14.66 -7.57
CA THR A 254 -1.53 16.08 -7.63
C THR A 254 -2.00 16.59 -6.28
N GLU A 255 -2.90 15.87 -5.62
CA GLU A 255 -3.41 16.26 -4.30
C GLU A 255 -2.28 16.32 -3.26
N TRP A 256 -1.33 15.38 -3.32
CA TRP A 256 -0.23 15.31 -2.36
C TRP A 256 0.93 16.25 -2.67
N ALA A 257 1.09 16.69 -3.93
CA ALA A 257 2.07 17.71 -4.33
C ALA A 257 1.58 19.15 -4.12
N THR A 258 0.28 19.35 -3.83
CA THR A 258 -0.28 20.68 -3.62
C THR A 258 0.10 21.18 -2.22
N PRO A 259 0.74 22.36 -2.09
CA PRO A 259 0.97 22.96 -0.78
C PRO A 259 -0.36 23.16 -0.01
N ARG A 260 -0.30 22.99 1.29
CA ARG A 260 -1.44 23.27 2.19
C ARG A 260 -1.62 24.75 2.41
#